data_49b3cb4d9879eac079d77307399e3221
#
_entry.id   49b3cb4d9879eac079d77307399e3221
#
_cell.length_a   1.000
_cell.length_b   1.000
_cell.length_c   1.000
_cell.angle_alpha   90.00
_cell.angle_beta   90.00
_cell.angle_gamma   90.00
#
_symmetry.space_group_name_H-M   'P 1'
#
loop_
_entity.id
_entity.type
_entity.pdbx_description
1 polymer ?
#
loop_
_entity_poly.entity_id
_entity_poly.type
_entity_poly.pdbx_seq_one_letter_code
_entity_poly.pdbx_strand_id
1 'polypeptide(L)'
;MEQALTLYTTQFATLERNGCVGDYSSIKSGFAFKSSWWTHKGIKVIKIGSISQDNLNLLECSYVDEDKIDKAKDFKVGAGDLLIAMTGATIGKFAMVPYSSEMLLVNQRVGKFFLGDNPVEKLPFIYCTLKQPEVYYEIVNRGQGSAQPNISASDIMSIPCVIPSKERINEFNDTAQPLFDLIISNQRENQQLSELRDSLLPKLMSGELDVSDIDL
;
A
#
# COMPACT_ATOMS: atom_id res chain seq x y z
N MET A 1 -9.40 7.81 -7.18
CA MET A 1 -8.94 6.54 -7.80
C MET A 1 -9.68 6.21 -9.10
N GLU A 2 -11.00 6.31 -9.17
CA GLU A 2 -11.78 6.06 -10.40
C GLU A 2 -11.33 6.91 -11.59
N GLN A 3 -11.01 8.18 -11.38
CA GLN A 3 -10.49 9.08 -12.43
C GLN A 3 -9.18 8.57 -13.02
N ALA A 4 -8.25 8.10 -12.18
CA ALA A 4 -6.98 7.54 -12.67
C ALA A 4 -7.21 6.23 -13.47
N LEU A 5 -8.13 5.38 -13.03
CA LEU A 5 -8.51 4.17 -13.75
C LEU A 5 -9.17 4.48 -15.10
N THR A 6 -10.06 5.47 -15.13
CA THR A 6 -10.69 5.93 -16.38
C THR A 6 -9.65 6.46 -17.37
N LEU A 7 -8.70 7.27 -16.89
CA LEU A 7 -7.60 7.78 -17.69
C LEU A 7 -6.73 6.63 -18.24
N TYR A 8 -6.37 5.68 -17.39
CA TYR A 8 -5.59 4.50 -17.78
C TYR A 8 -6.30 3.69 -18.86
N THR A 9 -7.58 3.38 -18.64
CA THR A 9 -8.38 2.62 -19.61
C THR A 9 -8.48 3.33 -20.94
N THR A 10 -8.71 4.64 -20.92
CA THR A 10 -8.80 5.46 -22.15
C THR A 10 -7.49 5.44 -22.94
N GLN A 11 -6.35 5.44 -22.26
CA GLN A 11 -5.04 5.52 -22.93
C GLN A 11 -4.47 4.16 -23.35
N PHE A 12 -4.77 3.09 -22.58
CA PHE A 12 -4.02 1.83 -22.67
C PHE A 12 -4.88 0.58 -22.90
N ALA A 13 -6.21 0.61 -22.71
CA ALA A 13 -7.05 -0.60 -22.80
C ALA A 13 -7.03 -1.30 -24.17
N THR A 14 -6.73 -0.56 -25.25
CA THR A 14 -6.68 -1.12 -26.61
C THR A 14 -5.29 -1.63 -26.99
N LEU A 15 -4.29 -1.45 -26.13
CA LEU A 15 -2.93 -1.90 -26.41
C LEU A 15 -2.78 -3.39 -26.05
N GLU A 16 -1.97 -4.08 -26.85
CA GLU A 16 -1.61 -5.46 -26.57
C GLU A 16 -0.67 -5.58 -25.36
N ARG A 17 -0.77 -6.68 -24.63
CA ARG A 17 0.16 -7.02 -23.56
C ARG A 17 1.51 -7.40 -24.17
N ASN A 18 2.46 -6.51 -24.04
CA ASN A 18 3.77 -6.58 -24.70
C ASN A 18 4.94 -6.67 -23.70
N GLY A 19 4.64 -6.78 -22.41
CA GLY A 19 5.63 -6.91 -21.35
C GLY A 19 5.04 -7.56 -20.10
N CYS A 20 5.75 -7.46 -18.99
CA CYS A 20 5.38 -8.02 -17.69
C CYS A 20 5.46 -6.96 -16.58
N VAL A 21 4.80 -7.22 -15.47
CA VAL A 21 4.84 -6.35 -14.27
C VAL A 21 6.27 -6.01 -13.85
N GLY A 22 7.19 -6.99 -13.95
CA GLY A 22 8.60 -6.83 -13.61
C GLY A 22 9.38 -5.89 -14.53
N ASP A 23 8.90 -5.62 -15.73
CA ASP A 23 9.52 -4.65 -16.64
C ASP A 23 9.31 -3.21 -16.17
N TYR A 24 8.31 -2.99 -15.34
CA TYR A 24 8.04 -1.68 -14.74
C TYR A 24 8.61 -1.54 -13.31
N SER A 25 8.39 -2.54 -12.46
CA SER A 25 8.81 -2.48 -11.05
C SER A 25 9.21 -3.86 -10.52
N SER A 26 10.34 -3.93 -9.84
CA SER A 26 10.68 -5.11 -9.07
C SER A 26 9.85 -5.20 -7.80
N ILE A 27 9.69 -6.43 -7.29
CA ILE A 27 8.98 -6.73 -6.04
C ILE A 27 9.92 -7.48 -5.10
N LYS A 28 9.90 -7.12 -3.84
CA LYS A 28 10.63 -7.83 -2.79
C LYS A 28 9.70 -8.15 -1.62
N SER A 29 9.79 -9.38 -1.12
CA SER A 29 9.11 -9.79 0.11
C SER A 29 9.66 -9.06 1.32
N GLY A 30 8.81 -8.80 2.31
CA GLY A 30 9.20 -8.21 3.58
C GLY A 30 10.09 -9.12 4.44
N PHE A 31 10.32 -8.71 5.67
CA PHE A 31 11.21 -9.40 6.60
C PHE A 31 10.54 -10.60 7.30
N ALA A 32 11.31 -11.67 7.51
CA ALA A 32 10.88 -12.87 8.23
C ALA A 32 11.03 -12.70 9.75
N PHE A 33 10.03 -12.11 10.39
CA PHE A 33 10.02 -11.93 11.84
C PHE A 33 9.88 -13.29 12.54
N LYS A 34 10.71 -13.53 13.57
CA LYS A 34 10.60 -14.73 14.41
C LYS A 34 9.34 -14.68 15.26
N SER A 35 8.72 -15.83 15.52
CA SER A 35 7.49 -15.91 16.33
C SER A 35 7.66 -15.33 17.74
N SER A 36 8.86 -15.44 18.33
CA SER A 36 9.18 -14.92 19.65
C SER A 36 9.39 -13.39 19.72
N TRP A 37 9.32 -12.69 18.58
CA TRP A 37 9.52 -11.24 18.53
C TRP A 37 8.21 -10.45 18.61
N TRP A 38 7.07 -11.13 18.48
CA TRP A 38 5.77 -10.47 18.49
C TRP A 38 5.43 -9.98 19.90
N THR A 39 4.97 -8.73 19.96
CA THR A 39 4.59 -8.02 21.18
C THR A 39 3.20 -7.40 21.04
N HIS A 40 2.65 -6.87 22.13
CA HIS A 40 1.36 -6.17 22.11
C HIS A 40 1.47 -4.68 21.74
N LYS A 41 2.68 -4.11 21.77
CA LYS A 41 2.98 -2.72 21.44
C LYS A 41 4.42 -2.61 20.93
N GLY A 42 4.75 -1.54 20.24
CA GLY A 42 6.08 -1.29 19.66
C GLY A 42 5.97 -0.85 18.19
N ILE A 43 6.90 -1.27 17.38
CA ILE A 43 6.92 -0.92 15.96
C ILE A 43 5.88 -1.75 15.19
N LYS A 44 5.06 -1.08 14.40
CA LYS A 44 4.01 -1.70 13.58
C LYS A 44 4.60 -2.53 12.44
N VAL A 45 4.11 -3.75 12.28
CA VAL A 45 4.46 -4.65 11.19
C VAL A 45 3.21 -4.99 10.39
N ILE A 46 3.20 -4.58 9.13
CA ILE A 46 2.14 -4.86 8.17
C ILE A 46 2.21 -6.35 7.80
N LYS A 47 1.09 -7.04 7.97
CA LYS A 47 0.87 -8.43 7.56
C LYS A 47 -0.22 -8.50 6.51
N ILE A 48 -0.39 -9.67 5.90
CA ILE A 48 -1.46 -9.91 4.90
C ILE A 48 -2.86 -9.60 5.43
N GLY A 49 -3.13 -9.78 6.73
CA GLY A 49 -4.41 -9.45 7.37
C GLY A 49 -4.70 -7.95 7.38
N SER A 50 -3.66 -7.10 7.41
CA SER A 50 -3.81 -5.65 7.36
C SER A 50 -4.19 -5.14 5.96
N ILE A 51 -4.09 -5.99 4.91
CA ILE A 51 -4.29 -5.60 3.51
C ILE A 51 -5.64 -6.12 3.02
N SER A 52 -6.51 -5.21 2.64
CA SER A 52 -7.69 -5.48 1.83
C SER A 52 -7.54 -4.79 0.48
N GLN A 53 -8.50 -4.99 -0.44
CA GLN A 53 -8.41 -4.32 -1.73
C GLN A 53 -8.51 -2.80 -1.56
N ASP A 54 -7.49 -2.09 -2.04
CA ASP A 54 -7.36 -0.62 -2.02
C ASP A 54 -7.25 0.01 -0.61
N ASN A 55 -7.16 -0.81 0.44
CA ASN A 55 -7.10 -0.30 1.81
C ASN A 55 -6.08 -1.06 2.66
N LEU A 56 -5.28 -0.30 3.40
CA LEU A 56 -4.35 -0.80 4.40
C LEU A 56 -4.80 -0.33 5.79
N ASN A 57 -5.28 -1.27 6.60
CA ASN A 57 -5.71 -0.99 7.96
C ASN A 57 -4.54 -1.09 8.94
N LEU A 58 -4.01 0.06 9.38
CA LEU A 58 -2.90 0.13 10.32
C LEU A 58 -3.27 -0.30 11.76
N LEU A 59 -4.56 -0.39 12.09
CA LEU A 59 -5.02 -0.91 13.39
C LEU A 59 -4.89 -2.44 13.50
N GLU A 60 -4.82 -3.14 12.36
CA GLU A 60 -4.65 -4.59 12.29
C GLU A 60 -3.18 -5.02 12.16
N CYS A 61 -2.24 -4.09 12.32
CA CYS A 61 -0.82 -4.41 12.35
C CYS A 61 -0.47 -5.22 13.60
N SER A 62 0.54 -6.07 13.47
CA SER A 62 1.21 -6.69 14.60
C SER A 62 2.38 -5.80 15.04
N TYR A 63 2.96 -6.09 16.21
CA TYR A 63 4.02 -5.26 16.76
C TYR A 63 5.27 -6.07 17.07
N VAL A 64 6.43 -5.43 17.00
CA VAL A 64 7.72 -5.96 17.44
C VAL A 64 8.46 -4.93 18.29
N ASP A 65 9.35 -5.39 19.14
CA ASP A 65 10.17 -4.50 19.96
C ASP A 65 11.13 -3.65 19.11
N GLU A 66 11.45 -2.46 19.59
CA GLU A 66 12.34 -1.52 18.91
C GLU A 66 13.75 -2.07 18.71
N ASP A 67 14.24 -2.95 19.60
CA ASP A 67 15.55 -3.59 19.52
C ASP A 67 15.68 -4.55 18.31
N LYS A 68 14.57 -4.85 17.62
CA LYS A 68 14.55 -5.68 16.39
C LYS A 68 14.65 -4.87 15.11
N ILE A 69 14.57 -3.52 15.18
CA ILE A 69 14.54 -2.63 14.01
C ILE A 69 15.80 -2.78 13.16
N ASP A 70 16.98 -2.86 13.75
CA ASP A 70 18.24 -2.93 13.02
C ASP A 70 18.29 -4.09 12.04
N LYS A 71 17.63 -5.22 12.37
CA LYS A 71 17.56 -6.40 11.50
C LYS A 71 16.55 -6.25 10.37
N ALA A 72 15.58 -5.38 10.52
CA ALA A 72 14.46 -5.19 9.58
C ALA A 72 14.45 -3.79 8.95
N LYS A 73 15.47 -2.96 9.16
CA LYS A 73 15.51 -1.56 8.71
C LYS A 73 15.33 -1.38 7.20
N ASP A 74 15.79 -2.36 6.41
CA ASP A 74 15.66 -2.33 4.94
C ASP A 74 14.24 -2.66 4.45
N PHE A 75 13.34 -3.02 5.38
CA PHE A 75 11.94 -3.38 5.11
C PHE A 75 10.97 -2.32 5.62
N LYS A 76 11.44 -1.10 5.80
CA LYS A 76 10.61 0.07 6.10
C LYS A 76 9.76 0.45 4.89
N VAL A 77 8.57 0.94 5.21
CA VAL A 77 7.66 1.51 4.22
C VAL A 77 7.09 2.82 4.71
N GLY A 78 6.70 3.68 3.78
CA GLY A 78 6.12 4.98 4.02
C GLY A 78 4.95 5.27 3.10
N ALA A 79 4.34 6.45 3.27
CA ALA A 79 3.23 6.88 2.43
C ALA A 79 3.56 6.78 0.94
N GLY A 80 2.62 6.25 0.15
CA GLY A 80 2.79 6.07 -1.28
C GLY A 80 3.48 4.76 -1.71
N ASP A 81 4.12 4.02 -0.80
CA ASP A 81 4.60 2.68 -1.13
C ASP A 81 3.44 1.75 -1.48
N LEU A 82 3.63 0.88 -2.47
CA LEU A 82 2.62 -0.10 -2.89
C LEU A 82 2.95 -1.48 -2.36
N LEU A 83 1.99 -2.09 -1.66
CA LEU A 83 2.11 -3.41 -1.06
C LEU A 83 1.09 -4.38 -1.65
N ILE A 84 1.46 -5.65 -1.74
CA ILE A 84 0.60 -6.74 -2.22
C ILE A 84 0.67 -7.95 -1.28
N ALA A 85 -0.47 -8.52 -0.96
CA ALA A 85 -0.55 -9.76 -0.19
C ALA A 85 -0.21 -10.97 -1.08
N MET A 86 0.73 -11.79 -0.62
CA MET A 86 1.31 -12.89 -1.41
C MET A 86 0.84 -14.28 -0.96
N THR A 87 0.09 -14.38 0.13
CA THR A 87 -0.36 -15.68 0.67
C THR A 87 -1.78 -15.66 1.20
N GLY A 88 -2.41 -16.83 1.27
CA GLY A 88 -3.71 -17.04 1.90
C GLY A 88 -4.89 -16.47 1.11
N ALA A 89 -6.02 -16.27 1.77
CA ALA A 89 -7.24 -15.75 1.15
C ALA A 89 -7.16 -14.31 0.66
N THR A 90 -6.08 -13.61 0.98
CA THR A 90 -5.83 -12.22 0.56
C THR A 90 -4.89 -12.09 -0.64
N ILE A 91 -4.47 -13.21 -1.25
CA ILE A 91 -3.59 -13.19 -2.44
C ILE A 91 -4.12 -12.22 -3.48
N GLY A 92 -3.21 -11.39 -4.01
CA GLY A 92 -3.50 -10.41 -5.04
C GLY A 92 -4.14 -9.13 -4.54
N LYS A 93 -4.64 -9.07 -3.29
CA LYS A 93 -5.09 -7.80 -2.70
C LYS A 93 -3.88 -6.91 -2.49
N PHE A 94 -4.00 -5.66 -2.90
CA PHE A 94 -2.94 -4.68 -2.79
C PHE A 94 -3.48 -3.35 -2.31
N ALA A 95 -2.61 -2.56 -1.69
CA ALA A 95 -2.95 -1.24 -1.20
C ALA A 95 -1.72 -0.33 -1.18
N MET A 96 -1.96 0.95 -1.36
CA MET A 96 -1.00 2.00 -1.07
C MET A 96 -0.86 2.17 0.44
N VAL A 97 0.37 2.33 0.93
CA VAL A 97 0.63 2.67 2.33
C VAL A 97 0.12 4.08 2.60
N PRO A 98 -0.77 4.27 3.58
CA PRO A 98 -1.27 5.59 3.95
C PRO A 98 -0.19 6.40 4.67
N TYR A 99 -0.44 7.69 4.85
CA TYR A 99 0.37 8.49 5.76
C TYR A 99 0.35 7.89 7.16
N SER A 100 1.52 7.83 7.79
CA SER A 100 1.69 7.46 9.20
C SER A 100 2.85 8.23 9.79
N SER A 101 2.67 8.79 10.99
CA SER A 101 3.75 9.38 11.79
C SER A 101 4.64 8.32 12.44
N GLU A 102 4.17 7.06 12.49
CA GLU A 102 4.89 5.94 13.08
C GLU A 102 5.69 5.17 12.03
N MET A 103 6.76 4.52 12.49
CA MET A 103 7.52 3.61 11.65
C MET A 103 6.70 2.37 11.31
N LEU A 104 6.70 2.00 10.03
CA LEU A 104 6.05 0.81 9.51
C LEU A 104 7.07 -0.15 8.92
N LEU A 105 6.96 -1.43 9.26
CA LEU A 105 7.74 -2.53 8.70
C LEU A 105 6.83 -3.50 7.97
N VAL A 106 7.38 -4.32 7.08
CA VAL A 106 6.63 -5.27 6.25
C VAL A 106 7.04 -6.71 6.53
N ASN A 107 6.05 -7.59 6.75
CA ASN A 107 6.25 -9.02 6.95
C ASN A 107 6.53 -9.76 5.62
N GLN A 108 7.26 -10.87 5.69
CA GLN A 108 7.70 -11.69 4.55
C GLN A 108 6.60 -12.18 3.59
N ARG A 109 5.32 -12.16 4.02
CA ARG A 109 4.17 -12.58 3.19
C ARG A 109 3.53 -11.42 2.43
N VAL A 110 4.13 -10.25 2.53
CA VAL A 110 3.72 -9.03 1.82
C VAL A 110 4.86 -8.63 0.90
N GLY A 111 4.55 -8.40 -0.37
CA GLY A 111 5.48 -7.85 -1.35
C GLY A 111 5.41 -6.32 -1.37
N LYS A 112 6.56 -5.67 -1.48
CA LYS A 112 6.71 -4.24 -1.74
C LYS A 112 7.18 -4.03 -3.17
N PHE A 113 6.49 -3.17 -3.92
CA PHE A 113 6.95 -2.68 -5.22
C PHE A 113 8.02 -1.61 -5.05
N PHE A 114 9.11 -1.71 -5.82
CA PHE A 114 10.18 -0.71 -5.81
C PHE A 114 9.90 0.39 -6.83
N LEU A 115 9.42 1.53 -6.34
CA LEU A 115 9.02 2.68 -7.16
C LEU A 115 10.02 3.84 -7.10
N GLY A 116 11.16 3.66 -6.44
CA GLY A 116 12.17 4.69 -6.23
C GLY A 116 12.02 5.42 -4.90
N ASP A 117 12.74 6.53 -4.74
CA ASP A 117 12.79 7.29 -3.48
C ASP A 117 11.48 8.07 -3.24
N ASN A 118 10.82 8.50 -4.32
CA ASN A 118 9.48 9.09 -4.28
C ASN A 118 8.49 8.15 -4.97
N PRO A 119 7.89 7.20 -4.23
CA PRO A 119 7.07 6.15 -4.85
C PRO A 119 5.84 6.70 -5.58
N VAL A 120 5.31 7.85 -5.18
CA VAL A 120 4.08 8.44 -5.76
C VAL A 120 4.26 8.82 -7.22
N GLU A 121 5.49 9.17 -7.66
CA GLU A 121 5.79 9.48 -9.06
C GLU A 121 5.55 8.31 -10.03
N LYS A 122 5.69 7.08 -9.56
CA LYS A 122 5.54 5.87 -10.37
C LYS A 122 4.33 5.02 -9.98
N LEU A 123 3.70 5.34 -8.85
CA LEU A 123 2.58 4.61 -8.29
C LEU A 123 1.36 4.56 -9.24
N PRO A 124 0.95 5.66 -9.92
CA PRO A 124 -0.30 5.65 -10.68
C PRO A 124 -0.36 4.54 -11.73
N PHE A 125 0.68 4.39 -12.55
CA PHE A 125 0.69 3.40 -13.61
C PHE A 125 0.60 1.97 -13.09
N ILE A 126 1.47 1.58 -12.15
CA ILE A 126 1.45 0.21 -11.61
C ILE A 126 0.16 -0.08 -10.84
N TYR A 127 -0.36 0.88 -10.08
CA TYR A 127 -1.62 0.74 -9.39
C TYR A 127 -2.76 0.44 -10.36
N CYS A 128 -2.90 1.22 -11.43
CA CYS A 128 -3.92 1.02 -12.45
C CYS A 128 -3.71 -0.28 -13.24
N THR A 129 -2.46 -0.69 -13.50
CA THR A 129 -2.12 -1.97 -14.13
C THR A 129 -2.62 -3.15 -13.29
N LEU A 130 -2.37 -3.14 -11.98
CA LEU A 130 -2.81 -4.20 -11.06
C LEU A 130 -4.35 -4.24 -10.90
N LYS A 131 -5.04 -3.14 -11.19
CA LYS A 131 -6.52 -3.07 -11.20
C LYS A 131 -7.15 -3.68 -12.45
N GLN A 132 -6.37 -3.92 -13.50
CA GLN A 132 -6.92 -4.55 -14.70
C GLN A 132 -7.37 -5.98 -14.39
N PRO A 133 -8.59 -6.37 -14.76
CA PRO A 133 -9.15 -7.68 -14.41
C PRO A 133 -8.24 -8.85 -14.81
N GLU A 134 -7.65 -8.79 -16.00
CA GLU A 134 -6.79 -9.84 -16.53
C GLU A 134 -5.47 -9.96 -15.75
N VAL A 135 -4.91 -8.86 -15.24
CA VAL A 135 -3.70 -8.86 -14.39
C VAL A 135 -4.06 -9.40 -13.01
N TYR A 136 -5.13 -8.88 -12.42
CA TYR A 136 -5.59 -9.30 -11.10
C TYR A 136 -5.93 -10.81 -11.05
N TYR A 137 -6.73 -11.29 -12.00
CA TYR A 137 -7.10 -12.71 -12.05
C TYR A 137 -5.90 -13.62 -12.29
N GLU A 138 -4.92 -13.19 -13.08
CA GLU A 138 -3.70 -13.95 -13.30
C GLU A 138 -2.88 -14.10 -12.00
N ILE A 139 -2.77 -13.03 -11.20
CA ILE A 139 -2.14 -13.07 -9.87
C ILE A 139 -2.85 -14.07 -8.96
N VAL A 140 -4.17 -13.98 -8.87
CA VAL A 140 -4.99 -14.86 -8.00
C VAL A 140 -4.88 -16.31 -8.45
N ASN A 141 -5.01 -16.59 -9.74
CA ASN A 141 -4.98 -17.94 -10.30
C ASN A 141 -3.63 -18.63 -10.07
N ARG A 142 -2.51 -17.92 -10.29
CA ARG A 142 -1.17 -18.48 -10.01
C ARG A 142 -0.98 -18.77 -8.52
N GLY A 143 -1.58 -17.98 -7.65
CA GLY A 143 -1.51 -18.19 -6.21
C GLY A 143 -2.30 -19.40 -5.69
N GLN A 144 -3.31 -19.86 -6.43
CA GLN A 144 -4.23 -20.92 -6.00
C GLN A 144 -3.75 -22.35 -6.32
N GLY A 145 -2.63 -22.52 -7.01
CA GLY A 145 -2.13 -23.82 -7.50
C GLY A 145 -1.60 -24.79 -6.42
N SER A 146 -1.66 -24.43 -5.13
CA SER A 146 -1.16 -25.29 -4.03
C SER A 146 -2.19 -25.41 -2.90
N ALA A 147 -2.04 -26.47 -2.06
CA ALA A 147 -2.90 -26.70 -0.88
C ALA A 147 -2.89 -25.50 0.09
N GLN A 148 -1.83 -24.73 0.13
CA GLN A 148 -1.73 -23.46 0.82
C GLN A 148 -1.47 -22.35 -0.21
N PRO A 149 -2.49 -21.52 -0.54
CA PRO A 149 -2.34 -20.49 -1.56
C PRO A 149 -1.14 -19.60 -1.29
N ASN A 150 -0.25 -19.50 -2.28
CA ASN A 150 0.97 -18.68 -2.21
C ASN A 150 1.46 -18.31 -3.61
N ILE A 151 1.91 -17.07 -3.77
CA ILE A 151 2.53 -16.58 -5.00
C ILE A 151 3.88 -15.92 -4.66
N SER A 152 4.90 -16.17 -5.45
CA SER A 152 6.20 -15.54 -5.25
C SER A 152 6.28 -14.16 -5.90
N ALA A 153 7.24 -13.35 -5.47
CA ALA A 153 7.54 -12.06 -6.11
C ALA A 153 7.90 -12.22 -7.60
N SER A 154 8.65 -13.28 -7.94
CA SER A 154 9.00 -13.60 -9.34
C SER A 154 7.79 -13.97 -10.18
N ASP A 155 6.82 -14.71 -9.62
CA ASP A 155 5.59 -15.05 -10.33
C ASP A 155 4.77 -13.79 -10.62
N ILE A 156 4.64 -12.87 -9.65
CA ILE A 156 3.95 -11.60 -9.86
C ILE A 156 4.67 -10.76 -10.93
N MET A 157 6.00 -10.66 -10.85
CA MET A 157 6.78 -9.91 -11.84
C MET A 157 6.66 -10.49 -13.26
N SER A 158 6.42 -11.78 -13.42
CA SER A 158 6.27 -12.43 -14.72
C SER A 158 4.84 -12.35 -15.30
N ILE A 159 3.90 -11.67 -14.63
CA ILE A 159 2.53 -11.53 -15.13
C ILE A 159 2.48 -10.60 -16.34
N PRO A 160 1.91 -11.07 -17.47
CA PRO A 160 1.81 -10.26 -18.67
C PRO A 160 0.91 -9.05 -18.47
N CYS A 161 1.39 -7.89 -18.88
CA CYS A 161 0.61 -6.64 -18.87
C CYS A 161 0.99 -5.73 -20.04
N VAL A 162 0.26 -4.65 -20.21
CA VAL A 162 0.60 -3.58 -21.16
C VAL A 162 1.74 -2.76 -20.59
N ILE A 163 2.83 -2.63 -21.35
CA ILE A 163 3.96 -1.73 -21.04
C ILE A 163 4.13 -0.76 -22.21
N PRO A 164 3.51 0.43 -22.14
CA PRO A 164 3.70 1.48 -23.14
C PRO A 164 5.14 1.99 -23.18
N SER A 165 5.45 2.89 -24.12
CA SER A 165 6.74 3.57 -24.09
C SER A 165 6.93 4.35 -22.79
N LYS A 166 8.18 4.54 -22.40
CA LYS A 166 8.53 5.24 -21.14
C LYS A 166 7.94 6.66 -21.10
N GLU A 167 7.91 7.34 -22.24
CA GLU A 167 7.36 8.67 -22.38
C GLU A 167 5.86 8.67 -22.05
N ARG A 168 5.09 7.74 -22.63
CA ARG A 168 3.65 7.62 -22.36
C ARG A 168 3.34 7.26 -20.92
N ILE A 169 4.17 6.39 -20.31
CA ILE A 169 4.03 6.04 -18.89
C ILE A 169 4.30 7.27 -18.02
N ASN A 170 5.34 8.06 -18.32
CA ASN A 170 5.66 9.27 -17.57
C ASN A 170 4.54 10.31 -17.69
N GLU A 171 4.05 10.59 -18.90
CA GLU A 171 2.92 11.50 -19.13
C GLU A 171 1.66 11.08 -18.35
N PHE A 172 1.37 9.77 -18.33
CA PHE A 172 0.26 9.22 -17.52
C PHE A 172 0.50 9.45 -16.04
N ASN A 173 1.69 9.11 -15.53
CA ASN A 173 2.03 9.29 -14.13
C ASN A 173 1.94 10.77 -13.72
N ASP A 174 2.53 11.68 -14.50
CA ASP A 174 2.51 13.12 -14.23
C ASP A 174 1.06 13.65 -14.16
N THR A 175 0.19 13.14 -15.03
CA THR A 175 -1.23 13.52 -15.04
C THR A 175 -2.02 12.95 -13.87
N ALA A 176 -1.74 11.71 -13.47
CA ALA A 176 -2.51 11.02 -12.44
C ALA A 176 -1.94 11.18 -11.02
N GLN A 177 -0.64 11.49 -10.88
CA GLN A 177 0.03 11.66 -9.59
C GLN A 177 -0.69 12.62 -8.64
N PRO A 178 -1.20 13.80 -9.05
CA PRO A 178 -1.90 14.71 -8.16
C PRO A 178 -3.11 14.09 -7.45
N LEU A 179 -3.75 13.08 -8.06
CA LEU A 179 -4.87 12.36 -7.45
C LEU A 179 -4.38 11.49 -6.27
N PHE A 180 -3.21 10.88 -6.39
CA PHE A 180 -2.60 10.08 -5.33
C PHE A 180 -2.04 10.94 -4.21
N ASP A 181 -1.39 12.07 -4.56
CA ASP A 181 -0.92 13.06 -3.59
C ASP A 181 -2.08 13.61 -2.75
N LEU A 182 -3.22 13.90 -3.39
CA LEU A 182 -4.42 14.37 -2.69
C LEU A 182 -4.95 13.31 -1.71
N ILE A 183 -4.95 12.02 -2.10
CA ILE A 183 -5.37 10.94 -1.21
C ILE A 183 -4.47 10.86 0.01
N ILE A 184 -3.14 10.93 -0.17
CA ILE A 184 -2.18 10.89 0.94
C ILE A 184 -2.34 12.12 1.84
N SER A 185 -2.52 13.30 1.25
CA SER A 185 -2.76 14.55 1.99
C SER A 185 -4.03 14.47 2.84
N ASN A 186 -5.13 14.00 2.26
CA ASN A 186 -6.40 13.84 2.97
C ASN A 186 -6.28 12.79 4.11
N GLN A 187 -5.54 11.71 3.89
CA GLN A 187 -5.26 10.71 4.93
C GLN A 187 -4.47 11.32 6.10
N ARG A 188 -3.47 12.16 5.79
CA ARG A 188 -2.70 12.88 6.80
C ARG A 188 -3.57 13.84 7.60
N GLU A 189 -4.41 14.62 6.93
CA GLU A 189 -5.34 15.55 7.57
C GLU A 189 -6.34 14.80 8.45
N ASN A 190 -6.93 13.72 7.96
CA ASN A 190 -7.84 12.87 8.74
C ASN A 190 -7.18 12.29 9.99
N GLN A 191 -5.92 11.90 9.93
CA GLN A 191 -5.17 11.44 11.11
C GLN A 191 -5.00 12.57 12.10
N GLN A 192 -4.59 13.77 11.67
CA GLN A 192 -4.41 14.94 12.53
C GLN A 192 -5.72 15.37 13.19
N LEU A 193 -6.83 15.39 12.44
CA LEU A 193 -8.15 15.70 12.96
C LEU A 193 -8.62 14.67 14.00
N SER A 194 -8.34 13.38 13.78
CA SER A 194 -8.64 12.32 14.73
C SER A 194 -7.84 12.46 16.01
N GLU A 195 -6.53 12.73 15.93
CA GLU A 195 -5.67 12.99 17.07
C GLU A 195 -6.13 14.22 17.87
N LEU A 196 -6.50 15.30 17.16
CA LEU A 196 -7.05 16.51 17.79
C LEU A 196 -8.36 16.23 18.51
N ARG A 197 -9.32 15.55 17.85
CA ARG A 197 -10.59 15.14 18.47
C ARG A 197 -10.34 14.34 19.74
N ASP A 198 -9.47 13.32 19.68
CA ASP A 198 -9.21 12.41 20.79
C ASP A 198 -8.49 13.11 21.95
N SER A 199 -7.76 14.20 21.68
CA SER A 199 -7.13 15.06 22.69
C SER A 199 -8.12 16.04 23.35
N LEU A 200 -9.08 16.56 22.57
CA LEU A 200 -10.02 17.58 23.05
C LEU A 200 -11.26 16.97 23.72
N LEU A 201 -11.78 15.85 23.21
CA LEU A 201 -13.02 15.27 23.69
C LEU A 201 -13.02 14.96 25.20
N PRO A 202 -11.97 14.36 25.81
CA PRO A 202 -11.92 14.15 27.24
C PRO A 202 -11.93 15.47 28.05
N LYS A 203 -11.27 16.52 27.54
CA LYS A 203 -11.20 17.83 28.21
C LYS A 203 -12.53 18.57 28.19
N LEU A 204 -13.27 18.44 27.08
CA LEU A 204 -14.64 18.95 26.97
C LEU A 204 -15.59 18.21 27.92
N MET A 205 -15.49 16.87 27.96
CA MET A 205 -16.35 16.05 28.82
C MET A 205 -16.06 16.24 30.31
N SER A 206 -14.81 16.56 30.68
CA SER A 206 -14.43 16.86 32.08
C SER A 206 -14.72 18.30 32.51
N GLY A 207 -15.11 19.19 31.58
CA GLY A 207 -15.28 20.61 31.85
C GLY A 207 -13.96 21.38 31.99
N GLU A 208 -12.82 20.78 31.65
CA GLU A 208 -11.51 21.44 31.62
C GLU A 208 -11.45 22.50 30.49
N LEU A 209 -12.14 22.24 29.39
CA LEU A 209 -12.35 23.20 28.30
C LEU A 209 -13.81 23.67 28.34
N ASP A 210 -14.01 24.96 28.58
CA ASP A 210 -15.31 25.62 28.45
C ASP A 210 -15.43 26.21 27.04
N VAL A 211 -16.52 25.89 26.38
CA VAL A 211 -16.86 26.35 25.01
C VAL A 211 -18.13 27.18 24.97
N SER A 212 -18.66 27.59 26.13
CA SER A 212 -19.92 28.35 26.24
C SER A 212 -19.86 29.70 25.53
N ASP A 213 -18.67 30.27 25.37
CA ASP A 213 -18.47 31.59 24.73
C ASP A 213 -18.09 31.49 23.24
N ILE A 214 -18.11 30.30 22.63
CA ILE A 214 -17.82 30.13 21.21
C ILE A 214 -19.12 30.27 20.42
N ASP A 215 -19.24 31.36 19.64
CA ASP A 215 -20.27 31.51 18.63
C ASP A 215 -20.08 30.49 17.51
N LEU A 216 -21.04 29.59 17.27
CA LEU A 216 -21.08 28.58 16.22
C LEU A 216 -21.78 29.08 14.96
#